data_2bdcfc36eb2f68ed507806fa5fc4567c
#
_entry.id   2bdcfc36eb2f68ed507806fa5fc4567c
#
_cell.length_a   1.000
_cell.length_b   1.000
_cell.length_c   1.000
_cell.angle_alpha   90.00
_cell.angle_beta   90.00
_cell.angle_gamma   90.00
#
_symmetry.space_group_name_H-M   'P 1'
#
loop_
_entity.id
_entity.type
_entity.pdbx_description
1 polymer ?
#
loop_
_entity_poly.entity_id
_entity_poly.type
_entity_poly.pdbx_seq_one_letter_code
_entity_poly.pdbx_strand_id
1 'polypeptide(L)'
;MKKSVFGIFGLLVMALCFWSCGNSNTPSKVVEKSIEYVQDKNYEAYVDLIQIEEKGSKTVEEQKKQLVALLQGKLDQTLESKQGLASCEILSEEIAEDGNTAVVKTKITYGDGTTEDQKFKLLKNADEEWKLNAKK
;
A
#
# COMPACT_ATOMS: atom_id res chain seq x y z
N MET A 1 -24.51 -14.94 1.15
CA MET A 1 -25.40 -13.88 1.46
C MET A 1 -24.85 -12.53 1.08
N LYS A 2 -24.87 -11.55 1.94
CA LYS A 2 -24.33 -10.23 1.62
C LYS A 2 -22.93 -10.27 1.05
N LYS A 3 -22.10 -11.17 1.54
CA LYS A 3 -20.73 -11.33 1.07
C LYS A 3 -20.61 -11.76 -0.38
N SER A 4 -21.53 -12.60 -0.87
CA SER A 4 -21.49 -13.05 -2.25
C SER A 4 -21.87 -11.94 -3.22
N VAL A 5 -22.77 -11.05 -2.82
CA VAL A 5 -23.14 -9.90 -3.64
C VAL A 5 -21.96 -8.93 -3.76
N PHE A 6 -21.28 -8.70 -2.66
CA PHE A 6 -20.08 -7.86 -2.66
C PHE A 6 -18.95 -8.51 -3.46
N GLY A 7 -18.84 -9.83 -3.39
CA GLY A 7 -17.87 -10.56 -4.18
C GLY A 7 -18.07 -10.39 -5.67
N ILE A 8 -19.31 -10.39 -6.10
CA ILE A 8 -19.66 -10.17 -7.50
C ILE A 8 -19.31 -8.76 -7.94
N PHE A 9 -19.59 -7.79 -7.10
CA PHE A 9 -19.22 -6.41 -7.36
C PHE A 9 -17.71 -6.23 -7.42
N GLY A 10 -17.00 -6.84 -6.50
CA GLY A 10 -15.55 -6.83 -6.50
C GLY A 10 -14.98 -7.43 -7.77
N LEU A 11 -15.55 -8.51 -8.23
CA LEU A 11 -15.17 -9.18 -9.47
C LEU A 11 -15.35 -8.26 -10.69
N LEU A 12 -16.42 -7.51 -10.72
CA LEU A 12 -16.71 -6.63 -11.83
C LEU A 12 -15.70 -5.47 -11.88
N VAL A 13 -15.37 -4.92 -10.74
CA VAL A 13 -14.35 -3.87 -10.64
C VAL A 13 -12.98 -4.41 -11.00
N MET A 14 -12.67 -5.63 -10.57
CA MET A 14 -11.43 -6.30 -10.93
C MET A 14 -11.32 -6.53 -12.44
N ALA A 15 -12.42 -6.90 -13.08
CA ALA A 15 -12.45 -7.08 -14.52
C ALA A 15 -12.12 -5.78 -15.26
N LEU A 16 -12.61 -4.66 -14.76
CA LEU A 16 -12.28 -3.35 -15.31
C LEU A 16 -10.81 -3.01 -15.12
N CYS A 17 -10.26 -3.38 -13.98
CA CYS A 17 -8.83 -3.20 -13.73
C CYS A 17 -7.98 -4.04 -14.68
N PHE A 18 -8.45 -5.22 -15.03
CA PHE A 18 -7.77 -6.06 -16.01
C PHE A 18 -7.67 -5.42 -17.38
N TRP A 19 -8.66 -4.67 -17.76
CA TRP A 19 -8.65 -3.98 -19.06
C TRP A 19 -7.65 -2.84 -19.13
N SER A 20 -7.37 -2.24 -17.98
CA SER A 20 -6.34 -1.21 -17.90
C SER A 20 -4.96 -1.79 -17.66
N CYS A 21 -4.82 -3.07 -17.88
CA CYS A 21 -3.69 -3.88 -17.47
C CYS A 21 -2.43 -3.69 -18.26
N GLY A 22 -2.41 -2.89 -19.27
CA GLY A 22 -1.14 -2.42 -19.81
C GLY A 22 -0.35 -1.62 -18.79
N ASN A 23 -1.03 -1.13 -17.77
CA ASN A 23 -0.45 -0.34 -16.70
C ASN A 23 -0.71 -1.00 -15.35
N SER A 24 0.34 -1.57 -14.76
CA SER A 24 0.26 -2.21 -13.44
C SER A 24 0.28 -1.22 -12.29
N ASN A 25 0.42 0.07 -12.54
CA ASN A 25 0.48 1.09 -11.49
C ASN A 25 -0.91 1.68 -11.23
N THR A 26 -1.64 1.06 -10.31
CA THR A 26 -2.91 1.56 -9.78
C THR A 26 -2.79 1.69 -8.28
N PRO A 27 -3.67 2.48 -7.62
CA PRO A 27 -3.60 2.61 -6.17
C PRO A 27 -3.64 1.26 -5.44
N SER A 28 -4.56 0.38 -5.82
CA SER A 28 -4.65 -0.94 -5.21
C SER A 28 -3.41 -1.79 -5.44
N LYS A 29 -2.86 -1.73 -6.65
CA LYS A 29 -1.63 -2.48 -6.97
C LYS A 29 -0.44 -2.00 -6.14
N VAL A 30 -0.32 -0.71 -5.94
CA VAL A 30 0.75 -0.16 -5.10
C VAL A 30 0.60 -0.65 -3.66
N VAL A 31 -0.61 -0.66 -3.14
CA VAL A 31 -0.88 -1.19 -1.80
C VAL A 31 -0.56 -2.68 -1.72
N GLU A 32 -1.01 -3.47 -2.69
CA GLU A 32 -0.70 -4.91 -2.73
C GLU A 32 0.80 -5.16 -2.72
N LYS A 33 1.55 -4.43 -3.55
CA LYS A 33 3.02 -4.54 -3.57
C LYS A 33 3.64 -4.15 -2.24
N SER A 34 3.11 -3.10 -1.60
CA SER A 34 3.65 -2.67 -0.31
C SER A 34 3.50 -3.78 0.74
N ILE A 35 2.36 -4.46 0.75
CA ILE A 35 2.12 -5.58 1.66
C ILE A 35 3.06 -6.75 1.35
N GLU A 36 3.21 -7.07 0.07
CA GLU A 36 4.12 -8.12 -0.37
C GLU A 36 5.56 -7.87 0.09
N TYR A 37 6.03 -6.62 -0.08
CA TYR A 37 7.36 -6.25 0.37
C TYR A 37 7.52 -6.34 1.89
N VAL A 38 6.48 -5.99 2.63
CA VAL A 38 6.50 -6.13 4.10
C VAL A 38 6.56 -7.61 4.48
N GLN A 39 5.81 -8.47 3.80
CA GLN A 39 5.86 -9.92 4.04
C GLN A 39 7.25 -10.50 3.78
N ASP A 40 7.90 -10.00 2.75
CA ASP A 40 9.25 -10.45 2.37
C ASP A 40 10.35 -9.72 3.16
N LYS A 41 9.97 -8.78 4.02
CA LYS A 41 10.90 -7.91 4.76
C LYS A 41 11.82 -7.10 3.83
N ASN A 42 11.32 -6.79 2.64
CA ASN A 42 12.04 -5.98 1.66
C ASN A 42 11.66 -4.51 1.84
N TYR A 43 12.17 -3.90 2.90
CA TYR A 43 11.80 -2.53 3.25
C TYR A 43 12.36 -1.49 2.30
N GLU A 44 13.45 -1.80 1.62
CA GLU A 44 14.00 -0.89 0.59
C GLU A 44 13.01 -0.72 -0.56
N ALA A 45 12.46 -1.81 -1.06
CA ALA A 45 11.45 -1.76 -2.10
C ALA A 45 10.16 -1.10 -1.61
N TYR A 46 9.80 -1.35 -0.36
CA TYR A 46 8.65 -0.70 0.26
C TYR A 46 8.79 0.83 0.26
N VAL A 47 9.96 1.31 0.68
CA VAL A 47 10.24 2.75 0.74
C VAL A 47 10.22 3.39 -0.66
N ASP A 48 10.61 2.65 -1.69
CA ASP A 48 10.54 3.13 -3.06
C ASP A 48 9.11 3.39 -3.54
N LEU A 49 8.12 2.81 -2.88
CA LEU A 49 6.71 3.08 -3.17
C LEU A 49 6.19 4.36 -2.53
N ILE A 50 6.96 4.95 -1.62
CA ILE A 50 6.56 6.15 -0.88
C ILE A 50 7.03 7.39 -1.62
N GLN A 51 6.16 8.39 -1.72
CA GLN A 51 6.54 9.69 -2.26
C GLN A 51 7.38 10.44 -1.24
N ILE A 52 8.65 10.64 -1.56
CA ILE A 52 9.61 11.33 -0.71
C ILE A 52 10.09 12.57 -1.45
N GLU A 53 10.04 13.70 -0.77
CA GLU A 53 10.53 14.98 -1.29
C GLU A 53 11.79 15.37 -0.55
N GLU A 54 12.68 16.10 -1.22
CA GLU A 54 13.86 16.63 -0.57
C GLU A 54 13.45 17.62 0.52
N LYS A 55 13.99 17.44 1.69
CA LYS A 55 13.75 18.32 2.84
C LYS A 55 15.07 18.84 3.39
N GLY A 56 15.25 20.15 3.23
CA GLY A 56 16.45 20.80 3.75
C GLY A 56 17.71 20.30 3.09
N SER A 57 18.68 19.89 3.88
CA SER A 57 19.97 19.41 3.39
C SER A 57 20.03 17.92 3.11
N LYS A 58 18.93 17.19 3.38
CA LYS A 58 18.91 15.74 3.18
C LYS A 58 18.42 15.39 1.80
N THR A 59 19.17 14.55 1.11
CA THR A 59 18.76 14.02 -0.19
C THR A 59 17.65 12.98 -0.01
N VAL A 60 16.96 12.68 -1.10
CA VAL A 60 15.93 11.64 -1.10
C VAL A 60 16.52 10.30 -0.66
N GLU A 61 17.73 9.98 -1.13
CA GLU A 61 18.39 8.72 -0.77
C GLU A 61 18.72 8.61 0.71
N GLU A 62 19.18 9.69 1.33
CA GLU A 62 19.44 9.74 2.77
C GLU A 62 18.16 9.53 3.56
N GLN A 63 17.08 10.18 3.15
CA GLN A 63 15.79 10.03 3.78
C GLN A 63 15.26 8.59 3.64
N LYS A 64 15.46 7.98 2.47
CA LYS A 64 15.09 6.58 2.24
C LYS A 64 15.83 5.64 3.17
N LYS A 65 17.13 5.81 3.31
CA LYS A 65 17.94 4.98 4.21
C LYS A 65 17.48 5.08 5.66
N GLN A 66 17.20 6.29 6.12
CA GLN A 66 16.69 6.50 7.48
C GLN A 66 15.33 5.86 7.67
N LEU A 67 14.48 5.96 6.66
CA LEU A 67 13.15 5.39 6.71
C LEU A 67 13.18 3.88 6.71
N VAL A 68 14.07 3.27 5.90
CA VAL A 68 14.27 1.82 5.89
C VAL A 68 14.68 1.33 7.29
N ALA A 69 15.65 1.99 7.90
CA ALA A 69 16.10 1.60 9.24
C ALA A 69 14.97 1.71 10.28
N LEU A 70 14.20 2.78 10.20
CA LEU A 70 13.08 3.02 11.13
C LEU A 70 11.98 1.96 10.94
N LEU A 71 11.62 1.68 9.70
CA LEU A 71 10.59 0.70 9.38
C LEU A 71 11.02 -0.70 9.77
N GLN A 72 12.28 -1.04 9.51
CA GLN A 72 12.83 -2.34 9.86
C GLN A 72 12.67 -2.59 11.37
N GLY A 73 13.06 -1.61 12.18
CA GLY A 73 12.92 -1.75 13.62
C GLY A 73 11.47 -1.88 14.09
N LYS A 74 10.60 -1.00 13.59
CA LYS A 74 9.19 -0.99 14.02
C LYS A 74 8.39 -2.16 13.48
N LEU A 75 8.53 -2.44 12.19
CA LEU A 75 7.73 -3.49 11.56
C LEU A 75 8.17 -4.87 12.01
N ASP A 76 9.47 -5.11 12.13
CA ASP A 76 9.96 -6.39 12.63
C ASP A 76 9.39 -6.69 14.03
N GLN A 77 9.41 -5.70 14.89
CA GLN A 77 8.88 -5.85 16.24
C GLN A 77 7.37 -6.12 16.25
N THR A 78 6.62 -5.37 15.45
CA THR A 78 5.17 -5.53 15.34
C THR A 78 4.81 -6.88 14.74
N LEU A 79 5.50 -7.26 13.68
CA LEU A 79 5.24 -8.54 13.00
C LEU A 79 5.59 -9.72 13.88
N GLU A 80 6.70 -9.65 14.62
CA GLU A 80 7.06 -10.70 15.55
C GLU A 80 5.98 -10.91 16.62
N SER A 81 5.47 -9.81 17.19
CA SER A 81 4.45 -9.90 18.22
C SER A 81 3.12 -10.45 17.70
N LYS A 82 2.87 -10.30 16.41
CA LYS A 82 1.63 -10.75 15.75
C LYS A 82 1.82 -11.99 14.86
N GLN A 83 2.98 -12.62 14.95
CA GLN A 83 3.32 -13.84 14.19
C GLN A 83 3.32 -13.63 12.67
N GLY A 84 3.77 -12.46 12.25
CA GLY A 84 3.88 -12.12 10.86
C GLY A 84 2.59 -11.61 10.24
N LEU A 85 2.68 -11.23 8.99
CA LEU A 85 1.54 -10.73 8.22
C LEU A 85 1.07 -11.86 7.29
N ALA A 86 -0.15 -12.31 7.49
CA ALA A 86 -0.68 -13.45 6.74
C ALA A 86 -1.28 -13.03 5.40
N SER A 87 -2.13 -12.00 5.39
CA SER A 87 -2.80 -11.58 4.16
C SER A 87 -3.30 -10.15 4.27
N CYS A 88 -3.65 -9.60 3.11
CA CYS A 88 -4.26 -8.28 3.01
C CYS A 88 -5.38 -8.35 1.96
N GLU A 89 -6.55 -7.87 2.35
CA GLU A 89 -7.69 -7.80 1.46
C GLU A 89 -7.98 -6.34 1.12
N ILE A 90 -8.10 -6.04 -0.16
CA ILE A 90 -8.50 -4.70 -0.61
C ILE A 90 -10.02 -4.59 -0.49
N LEU A 91 -10.48 -3.69 0.34
CA LEU A 91 -11.92 -3.50 0.57
C LEU A 91 -12.51 -2.47 -0.38
N SER A 92 -11.80 -1.38 -0.65
CA SER A 92 -12.25 -0.35 -1.57
C SER A 92 -11.08 0.49 -2.09
N GLU A 93 -11.30 1.07 -3.26
CA GLU A 93 -10.36 2.01 -3.88
C GLU A 93 -11.17 3.22 -4.32
N GLU A 94 -10.84 4.38 -3.79
CA GLU A 94 -11.50 5.63 -4.15
C GLU A 94 -10.47 6.61 -4.71
N ILE A 95 -10.67 7.02 -5.95
CA ILE A 95 -9.82 8.03 -6.59
C ILE A 95 -10.58 9.35 -6.56
N ALA A 96 -9.91 10.41 -6.14
CA ALA A 96 -10.51 11.74 -6.07
C ALA A 96 -10.87 12.26 -7.46
N GLU A 97 -11.76 13.24 -7.51
CA GLU A 97 -12.23 13.81 -8.78
C GLU A 97 -11.09 14.36 -9.64
N ASP A 98 -10.07 14.92 -9.01
CA ASP A 98 -8.91 15.44 -9.72
C ASP A 98 -8.00 14.33 -10.29
N GLY A 99 -8.23 13.08 -9.91
CA GLY A 99 -7.44 11.95 -10.36
C GLY A 99 -6.03 11.89 -9.78
N ASN A 100 -5.69 12.75 -8.85
CA ASN A 100 -4.33 12.88 -8.33
C ASN A 100 -4.13 12.27 -6.95
N THR A 101 -5.21 11.95 -6.26
CA THR A 101 -5.14 11.31 -4.94
C THR A 101 -6.10 10.14 -4.88
N ALA A 102 -5.79 9.19 -4.01
CA ALA A 102 -6.62 8.02 -3.82
C ALA A 102 -6.55 7.54 -2.38
N VAL A 103 -7.60 6.84 -1.97
CA VAL A 103 -7.66 6.16 -0.68
C VAL A 103 -8.00 4.71 -0.94
N VAL A 104 -7.18 3.81 -0.42
CA VAL A 104 -7.42 2.37 -0.50
C VAL A 104 -7.65 1.86 0.91
N LYS A 105 -8.82 1.30 1.13
CA LYS A 105 -9.18 0.67 2.41
C LYS A 105 -8.86 -0.80 2.34
N THR A 106 -8.22 -1.31 3.38
CA THR A 106 -7.77 -2.69 3.43
C THR A 106 -8.12 -3.33 4.76
N LYS A 107 -8.17 -4.65 4.75
CA LYS A 107 -8.23 -5.46 5.95
C LYS A 107 -7.00 -6.35 5.99
N ILE A 108 -6.17 -6.14 7.00
CA ILE A 108 -4.93 -6.89 7.17
C ILE A 108 -5.17 -8.01 8.18
N THR A 109 -4.75 -9.21 7.84
CA THR A 109 -4.81 -10.36 8.73
C THR A 109 -3.39 -10.76 9.11
N TYR A 110 -3.15 -10.87 10.40
CA TYR A 110 -1.85 -11.27 10.92
C TYR A 110 -1.80 -12.78 11.17
N GLY A 111 -0.58 -13.30 11.36
CA GLY A 111 -0.37 -14.73 11.57
C GLY A 111 -1.03 -15.28 12.83
N ASP A 112 -1.26 -14.44 13.83
CA ASP A 112 -1.96 -14.84 15.06
C ASP A 112 -3.50 -14.87 14.90
N GLY A 113 -4.01 -14.56 13.72
CA GLY A 113 -5.44 -14.54 13.44
C GLY A 113 -6.12 -13.20 13.69
N THR A 114 -5.42 -12.22 14.24
CA THR A 114 -6.00 -10.90 14.45
C THR A 114 -6.10 -10.13 13.13
N THR A 115 -7.04 -9.20 13.07
CA THR A 115 -7.26 -8.38 11.88
C THR A 115 -7.22 -6.91 12.23
N GLU A 116 -6.86 -6.09 11.25
CA GLU A 116 -6.80 -4.65 11.40
C GLU A 116 -7.24 -3.98 10.10
N ASP A 117 -8.08 -2.97 10.22
CA ASP A 117 -8.47 -2.16 9.07
C ASP A 117 -7.47 -1.02 8.90
N GLN A 118 -6.94 -0.88 7.68
CA GLN A 118 -5.98 0.15 7.36
C GLN A 118 -6.44 0.96 6.16
N LYS A 119 -6.17 2.26 6.22
CA LYS A 119 -6.38 3.15 5.08
C LYS A 119 -5.02 3.58 4.55
N PHE A 120 -4.83 3.38 3.26
CA PHE A 120 -3.64 3.86 2.59
C PHE A 120 -4.01 5.07 1.74
N LYS A 121 -3.30 6.17 1.95
CA LYS A 121 -3.46 7.36 1.13
C LYS A 121 -2.37 7.36 0.07
N LEU A 122 -2.74 7.65 -1.15
CA LEU A 122 -1.83 7.66 -2.28
C LEU A 122 -1.97 8.97 -3.03
N LEU A 123 -0.91 9.29 -3.78
CA LEU A 123 -0.94 10.43 -4.67
C LEU A 123 -0.22 10.09 -5.97
N LYS A 124 -0.54 10.79 -7.03
CA LYS A 124 0.20 10.70 -8.28
C LYS A 124 1.37 11.66 -8.26
N ASN A 125 2.53 11.15 -8.66
CA ASN A 125 3.71 12.01 -8.82
C ASN A 125 3.72 12.67 -10.20
N ALA A 126 4.80 13.40 -10.50
CA ALA A 126 4.94 14.10 -11.78
C ALA A 126 4.99 13.16 -12.99
N ASP A 127 5.38 11.91 -12.79
CA ASP A 127 5.42 10.88 -13.84
C ASP A 127 4.12 10.11 -13.96
N GLU A 128 3.06 10.59 -13.32
CA GLU A 128 1.74 9.96 -13.30
C GLU A 128 1.73 8.57 -12.67
N GLU A 129 2.67 8.32 -11.77
CA GLU A 129 2.73 7.08 -11.02
C GLU A 129 2.11 7.25 -9.63
N TRP A 130 1.36 6.24 -9.21
CA TRP A 130 0.80 6.23 -7.85
C TRP A 130 1.88 5.88 -6.84
N LYS A 131 1.95 6.68 -5.80
CA LYS A 131 2.89 6.49 -4.69
C LYS A 131 2.16 6.58 -3.37
N LEU A 132 2.68 5.90 -2.35
CA LEU A 132 2.14 6.03 -1.00
C LEU A 132 2.44 7.43 -0.46
N ASN A 133 1.44 8.04 0.14
CA ASN A 133 1.58 9.37 0.74
C ASN A 133 1.94 9.21 2.21
N ALA A 134 3.16 9.58 2.55
CA ALA A 134 3.66 9.47 3.93
C ALA A 134 3.21 10.65 4.81
N LYS A 135 2.62 11.67 4.23
CA LYS A 135 2.15 12.83 5.00
C LYS A 135 0.87 12.49 5.75
N LYS A 136 0.78 12.89 7.02
CA LYS A 136 -0.40 12.70 7.85
C LYS A 136 -1.46 13.75 7.55
#